data_3293c85e3eacb125ed8e95e2d263d4fd
#
_entry.id   3293c85e3eacb125ed8e95e2d263d4fd
#
_cell.length_a   1.000
_cell.length_b   1.000
_cell.length_c   1.000
_cell.angle_alpha   90.00
_cell.angle_beta   90.00
_cell.angle_gamma   90.00
#
_symmetry.space_group_name_H-M   'P 1'
#
loop_
_entity.id
_entity.type
_entity.pdbx_description
1 polymer ?
#
loop_
_entity_poly.entity_id
_entity_poly.type
_entity_poly.pdbx_seq_one_letter_code
_entity_poly.pdbx_strand_id
1 'polypeptide(L)'
;MKLHKDIVRYVEHNLYYYHEYLKEIQRLQKDILYGVKMTQDENIGGGRSNLPSSPTEKRAIELTTHRRLETLERVTQAIKTVYEALPEEKRKLIHLKYWEKPTKYTWNGIAEMLHVDRVTCFRWRNEIVAAIAELLGWR
;
A
#
# COMPACT_ATOMS: atom_id res chain seq x y z
N MET A 1 10.75 -20.69 7.91
CA MET A 1 9.37 -20.70 8.41
C MET A 1 8.39 -20.35 7.29
N LYS A 2 7.37 -21.16 7.15
CA LYS A 2 6.44 -21.01 6.04
C LYS A 2 5.31 -20.05 6.40
N LEU A 3 5.08 -19.03 5.58
CA LEU A 3 3.99 -18.11 5.79
C LEU A 3 2.67 -18.66 5.29
N HIS A 4 1.60 -18.26 5.95
CA HIS A 4 0.25 -18.61 5.50
C HIS A 4 -0.04 -17.94 4.16
N LYS A 5 -0.75 -18.66 3.30
CA LYS A 5 -1.10 -18.16 1.96
C LYS A 5 -1.81 -16.82 1.99
N ASP A 6 -2.69 -16.62 2.96
CA ASP A 6 -3.44 -15.37 3.04
C ASP A 6 -2.55 -14.19 3.39
N ILE A 7 -1.52 -14.42 4.21
CA ILE A 7 -0.54 -13.39 4.52
C ILE A 7 0.25 -13.02 3.26
N VAL A 8 0.69 -14.03 2.51
CA VAL A 8 1.41 -13.79 1.26
C VAL A 8 0.57 -12.96 0.30
N ARG A 9 -0.69 -13.34 0.09
CA ARG A 9 -1.59 -12.60 -0.78
C ARG A 9 -1.79 -11.17 -0.33
N TYR A 10 -1.96 -10.97 0.97
CA TYR A 10 -2.21 -9.65 1.51
C TYR A 10 -0.99 -8.75 1.35
N VAL A 11 0.19 -9.26 1.62
CA VAL A 11 1.42 -8.48 1.43
C VAL A 11 1.65 -8.18 -0.05
N GLU A 12 1.43 -9.16 -0.93
CA GLU A 12 1.55 -8.92 -2.36
C GLU A 12 0.56 -7.87 -2.85
N HIS A 13 -0.67 -7.90 -2.34
CA HIS A 13 -1.65 -6.88 -2.66
C HIS A 13 -1.14 -5.49 -2.30
N ASN A 14 -0.57 -5.35 -1.11
CA ASN A 14 -0.02 -4.07 -0.68
C ASN A 14 1.19 -3.64 -1.50
N LEU A 15 2.02 -4.59 -1.95
CA LEU A 15 3.12 -4.28 -2.86
C LEU A 15 2.61 -3.73 -4.19
N TYR A 16 1.58 -4.36 -4.77
CA TYR A 16 0.98 -3.88 -6.02
C TYR A 16 0.46 -2.45 -5.90
N TYR A 17 -0.12 -2.09 -4.78
CA TYR A 17 -0.78 -0.80 -4.59
C TYR A 17 0.07 0.22 -3.83
N TYR A 18 1.33 -0.07 -3.61
CA TYR A 18 2.23 0.79 -2.83
C TYR A 18 2.21 2.24 -3.29
N HIS A 19 2.36 2.48 -4.59
CA HIS A 19 2.40 3.85 -5.12
C HIS A 19 1.05 4.54 -5.03
N GLU A 20 -0.03 3.81 -5.22
CA GLU A 20 -1.38 4.34 -5.02
C GLU A 20 -1.62 4.71 -3.56
N TYR A 21 -1.08 3.93 -2.63
CA TYR A 21 -1.17 4.25 -1.21
C TYR A 21 -0.43 5.54 -0.88
N LEU A 22 0.71 5.79 -1.50
CA LEU A 22 1.44 7.05 -1.28
C LEU A 22 0.61 8.24 -1.73
N LYS A 23 -0.09 8.12 -2.85
CA LYS A 23 -0.99 9.16 -3.34
C LYS A 23 -2.19 9.35 -2.41
N GLU A 24 -2.74 8.26 -1.92
CA GLU A 24 -3.87 8.32 -1.00
C GLU A 24 -3.46 8.98 0.32
N ILE A 25 -2.27 8.69 0.82
CA ILE A 25 -1.73 9.34 2.02
C ILE A 25 -1.71 10.85 1.83
N GLN A 26 -1.19 11.32 0.71
CA GLN A 26 -1.15 12.76 0.44
C GLN A 26 -2.55 13.36 0.41
N ARG A 27 -3.50 12.67 -0.22
CA ARG A 27 -4.88 13.15 -0.28
C ARG A 27 -5.52 13.19 1.10
N LEU A 28 -5.33 12.15 1.91
CA LEU A 28 -5.90 12.10 3.25
C LEU A 28 -5.29 13.16 4.16
N GLN A 29 -4.00 13.43 4.03
CA GLN A 29 -3.35 14.50 4.78
C GLN A 29 -3.94 15.85 4.42
N LYS A 30 -4.21 16.10 3.15
CA LYS A 30 -4.88 17.33 2.72
C LYS A 30 -6.31 17.41 3.24
N ASP A 31 -7.04 16.29 3.20
CA ASP A 31 -8.41 16.26 3.70
C ASP A 31 -8.46 16.58 5.18
N ILE A 32 -7.52 16.07 5.96
CA ILE A 32 -7.45 16.38 7.38
C ILE A 32 -7.14 17.86 7.60
N LEU A 33 -6.21 18.40 6.85
CA LEU A 33 -5.78 19.77 6.99
C LEU A 33 -6.84 20.77 6.53
N TYR A 34 -7.55 20.46 5.45
CA TYR A 34 -8.51 21.37 4.82
C TYR A 34 -9.94 20.84 4.82
N GLY A 35 -10.24 19.83 5.60
CA GLY A 35 -11.47 19.07 5.51
C GLY A 35 -12.75 19.89 5.55
N VAL A 36 -12.85 20.84 6.45
CA VAL A 36 -14.04 21.69 6.56
C VAL A 36 -14.22 22.54 5.31
N LYS A 37 -13.14 23.07 4.79
CA LYS A 37 -13.15 23.91 3.59
C LYS A 37 -13.61 23.12 2.36
N MET A 38 -13.11 21.92 2.20
CA MET A 38 -13.50 21.06 1.07
C MET A 38 -14.97 20.70 1.14
N THR A 39 -15.46 20.42 2.33
CA THR A 39 -16.86 20.10 2.54
C THR A 39 -17.75 21.28 2.16
N GLN A 40 -17.35 22.49 2.52
CA GLN A 40 -18.07 23.69 2.18
C GLN A 40 -18.12 23.91 0.67
N ASP A 41 -17.01 23.68 -0.01
CA ASP A 41 -16.94 23.82 -1.47
C ASP A 41 -17.89 22.86 -2.17
N GLU A 42 -17.96 21.64 -1.71
CA GLU A 42 -18.88 20.65 -2.30
C GLU A 42 -20.34 21.05 -2.12
N ASN A 43 -20.64 21.84 -1.12
CA ASN A 43 -21.99 22.22 -0.79
C ASN A 43 -22.47 23.52 -1.44
N ILE A 44 -21.65 24.14 -2.25
CA ILE A 44 -21.97 25.43 -2.88
C ILE A 44 -23.17 25.36 -3.79
N GLY A 45 -23.47 24.20 -4.34
CA GLY A 45 -24.62 24.02 -5.24
C GLY A 45 -25.97 23.96 -4.56
N GLY A 46 -26.07 24.24 -3.30
CA GLY A 46 -27.34 24.22 -2.58
C GLY A 46 -27.80 22.85 -2.12
N GLY A 47 -27.02 21.84 -2.40
CA GLY A 47 -27.30 20.52 -1.88
C GLY A 47 -26.88 20.43 -0.42
N ARG A 48 -27.70 19.81 0.38
CA ARG A 48 -27.34 19.57 1.77
C ARG A 48 -27.02 18.13 2.06
N SER A 49 -26.91 17.34 1.04
CA SER A 49 -26.99 15.92 1.20
C SER A 49 -25.74 15.25 1.76
N ASN A 50 -24.55 15.81 1.52
CA ASN A 50 -23.34 15.08 1.82
C ASN A 50 -22.62 15.50 3.08
N LEU A 51 -23.15 16.47 3.80
CA LEU A 51 -22.54 16.90 5.05
C LEU A 51 -23.12 16.11 6.22
N PRO A 52 -22.28 15.67 7.16
CA PRO A 52 -22.80 15.08 8.39
C PRO A 52 -23.71 16.05 9.12
N SER A 53 -24.87 15.57 9.52
CA SER A 53 -25.84 16.43 10.19
C SER A 53 -25.57 16.57 11.67
N SER A 54 -24.69 15.74 12.26
CA SER A 54 -24.43 15.76 13.68
C SER A 54 -22.93 15.80 13.99
N PRO A 55 -22.56 16.38 15.13
CA PRO A 55 -21.16 16.33 15.58
C PRO A 55 -20.63 14.92 15.76
N THR A 56 -21.46 13.97 16.15
CA THR A 56 -21.07 12.58 16.33
C THR A 56 -20.68 11.94 15.01
N GLU A 57 -21.49 12.17 13.96
CA GLU A 57 -21.18 11.66 12.63
C GLU A 57 -19.89 12.25 12.08
N LYS A 58 -19.71 13.55 12.26
CA LYS A 58 -18.52 14.25 11.81
C LYS A 58 -17.27 13.71 12.48
N ARG A 59 -17.33 13.49 13.79
CA ARG A 59 -16.22 12.92 14.55
C ARG A 59 -15.91 11.50 14.11
N ALA A 60 -16.94 10.71 13.83
CA ALA A 60 -16.75 9.34 13.35
C ALA A 60 -16.02 9.33 12.00
N ILE A 61 -16.39 10.22 11.10
CA ILE A 61 -15.73 10.35 9.79
C ILE A 61 -14.28 10.77 9.97
N GLU A 62 -14.01 11.75 10.80
CA GLU A 62 -12.64 12.19 11.08
C GLU A 62 -11.80 11.06 11.66
N LEU A 63 -12.34 10.31 12.60
CA LEU A 63 -11.62 9.20 13.21
C LEU A 63 -11.31 8.11 12.18
N THR A 64 -12.26 7.79 11.31
CA THR A 64 -12.08 6.81 10.25
C THR A 64 -10.96 7.25 9.30
N THR A 65 -10.96 8.52 8.93
CA THR A 65 -9.93 9.09 8.05
C THR A 65 -8.54 8.98 8.70
N HIS A 66 -8.42 9.33 9.97
CA HIS A 66 -7.15 9.22 10.68
C HIS A 66 -6.67 7.78 10.79
N ARG A 67 -7.56 6.86 11.05
CA ARG A 67 -7.20 5.43 11.14
C ARG A 67 -6.75 4.88 9.78
N ARG A 68 -7.43 5.29 8.73
CA ARG A 68 -7.04 4.90 7.37
C ARG A 68 -5.63 5.41 7.06
N LEU A 69 -5.37 6.67 7.39
CA LEU A 69 -4.07 7.27 7.18
C LEU A 69 -2.97 6.53 7.95
N GLU A 70 -3.21 6.25 9.23
CA GLU A 70 -2.25 5.50 10.05
C GLU A 70 -1.94 4.12 9.45
N THR A 71 -2.97 3.42 9.00
CA THR A 71 -2.80 2.10 8.39
C THR A 71 -1.94 2.17 7.15
N LEU A 72 -2.25 3.12 6.26
CA LEU A 72 -1.48 3.30 5.02
C LEU A 72 -0.04 3.69 5.29
N GLU A 73 0.18 4.60 6.24
CA GLU A 73 1.53 5.00 6.62
C GLU A 73 2.33 3.84 7.17
N ARG A 74 1.72 3.01 7.99
CA ARG A 74 2.40 1.85 8.56
C ARG A 74 2.78 0.83 7.48
N VAL A 75 1.84 0.53 6.58
CA VAL A 75 2.08 -0.41 5.49
C VAL A 75 3.17 0.10 4.54
N THR A 76 3.05 1.35 4.11
CA THR A 76 4.03 1.92 3.17
C THR A 76 5.41 2.05 3.81
N GLN A 77 5.47 2.39 5.08
CA GLN A 77 6.75 2.47 5.78
C GLN A 77 7.42 1.10 5.89
N ALA A 78 6.66 0.04 6.17
CA ALA A 78 7.20 -1.31 6.21
C ALA A 78 7.78 -1.72 4.85
N ILE A 79 7.05 -1.45 3.77
CA ILE A 79 7.51 -1.76 2.42
C ILE A 79 8.78 -0.97 2.10
N LYS A 80 8.78 0.32 2.39
CA LYS A 80 9.95 1.17 2.14
C LYS A 80 11.18 0.69 2.91
N THR A 81 11.00 0.35 4.18
CA THR A 81 12.09 -0.13 5.02
C THR A 81 12.72 -1.40 4.45
N VAL A 82 11.87 -2.36 4.05
CA VAL A 82 12.37 -3.60 3.46
C VAL A 82 13.05 -3.32 2.13
N TYR A 83 12.42 -2.52 1.27
CA TYR A 83 12.98 -2.18 -0.04
C TYR A 83 14.38 -1.56 0.08
N GLU A 84 14.54 -0.62 0.98
CA GLU A 84 15.83 0.05 1.16
C GLU A 84 16.93 -0.87 1.69
N ALA A 85 16.54 -1.93 2.38
CA ALA A 85 17.50 -2.91 2.91
C ALA A 85 17.86 -4.01 1.90
N LEU A 86 17.15 -4.08 0.77
CA LEU A 86 17.37 -5.15 -0.20
C LEU A 86 18.53 -4.86 -1.14
N PRO A 87 19.27 -5.90 -1.58
CA PRO A 87 20.22 -5.74 -2.67
C PRO A 87 19.48 -5.45 -3.98
N GLU A 88 20.24 -4.97 -4.97
CA GLU A 88 19.65 -4.46 -6.21
C GLU A 88 18.85 -5.51 -6.98
N GLU A 89 19.31 -6.75 -7.02
CA GLU A 89 18.61 -7.81 -7.74
C GLU A 89 17.20 -8.02 -7.18
N LYS A 90 17.07 -7.99 -5.87
CA LYS A 90 15.77 -8.19 -5.23
C LYS A 90 14.87 -6.97 -5.38
N ARG A 91 15.46 -5.77 -5.43
CA ARG A 91 14.70 -4.57 -5.76
C ARG A 91 14.15 -4.64 -7.17
N LYS A 92 14.94 -5.14 -8.12
CA LYS A 92 14.48 -5.33 -9.50
C LYS A 92 13.31 -6.29 -9.57
N LEU A 93 13.33 -7.35 -8.77
CA LEU A 93 12.20 -8.26 -8.71
C LEU A 93 10.93 -7.54 -8.30
N ILE A 94 11.01 -6.68 -7.29
CA ILE A 94 9.86 -5.89 -6.85
C ILE A 94 9.34 -5.00 -7.98
N HIS A 95 10.25 -4.31 -8.66
CA HIS A 95 9.86 -3.45 -9.79
C HIS A 95 9.17 -4.23 -10.89
N LEU A 96 9.76 -5.34 -11.30
CA LEU A 96 9.24 -6.11 -12.42
C LEU A 96 7.92 -6.80 -12.09
N LYS A 97 7.76 -7.28 -10.87
CA LYS A 97 6.56 -8.03 -10.50
C LYS A 97 5.42 -7.13 -10.06
N TYR A 98 5.70 -6.09 -9.30
CA TYR A 98 4.65 -5.34 -8.63
C TYR A 98 4.49 -3.90 -9.10
N TRP A 99 5.56 -3.25 -9.52
CA TRP A 99 5.54 -1.79 -9.71
C TRP A 99 5.56 -1.35 -11.17
N GLU A 100 6.00 -2.21 -12.09
CA GLU A 100 6.08 -1.84 -13.47
C GLU A 100 4.72 -2.04 -14.15
N LYS A 101 4.09 -0.95 -14.51
CA LYS A 101 2.77 -0.95 -15.12
C LYS A 101 2.82 -0.23 -16.46
N PRO A 102 1.98 -0.65 -17.42
CA PRO A 102 0.92 -1.65 -17.35
C PRO A 102 1.40 -3.09 -17.57
N THR A 103 2.67 -3.30 -17.84
CA THR A 103 3.19 -4.61 -18.21
C THR A 103 3.20 -5.55 -17.01
N LYS A 104 2.68 -6.75 -17.22
CA LYS A 104 2.73 -7.81 -16.21
C LYS A 104 3.59 -8.95 -16.74
N TYR A 105 4.69 -9.18 -16.07
CA TYR A 105 5.59 -10.26 -16.43
C TYR A 105 5.22 -11.54 -15.69
N THR A 106 5.40 -12.67 -16.37
CA THR A 106 5.29 -13.97 -15.71
C THR A 106 6.51 -14.20 -14.83
N TRP A 107 6.41 -15.15 -13.91
CA TRP A 107 7.56 -15.51 -13.08
C TRP A 107 8.72 -16.01 -13.94
N ASN A 108 8.42 -16.77 -15.01
CA ASN A 108 9.46 -17.22 -15.93
C ASN A 108 10.14 -16.05 -16.63
N GLY A 109 9.37 -15.06 -17.06
CA GLY A 109 9.91 -13.88 -17.70
C GLY A 109 10.79 -13.06 -16.77
N ILE A 110 10.38 -12.92 -15.50
CA ILE A 110 11.18 -12.22 -14.50
C ILE A 110 12.48 -12.97 -14.24
N ALA A 111 12.42 -14.29 -14.12
CA ALA A 111 13.60 -15.12 -13.90
C ALA A 111 14.61 -14.93 -15.03
N GLU A 112 14.14 -14.90 -16.28
CA GLU A 112 15.02 -14.62 -17.42
C GLU A 112 15.67 -13.25 -17.34
N MET A 113 14.88 -12.23 -17.03
CA MET A 113 15.40 -10.87 -16.94
C MET A 113 16.41 -10.69 -15.81
N LEU A 114 16.26 -11.43 -14.73
CA LEU A 114 17.18 -11.36 -13.58
C LEU A 114 18.33 -12.38 -13.68
N HIS A 115 18.34 -13.21 -14.73
CA HIS A 115 19.36 -14.23 -14.94
C HIS A 115 19.47 -15.23 -13.79
N VAL A 116 18.32 -15.60 -13.25
CA VAL A 116 18.21 -16.60 -12.17
C VAL A 116 17.12 -17.60 -12.55
N ASP A 117 17.01 -18.69 -11.81
CA ASP A 117 15.94 -19.63 -12.05
C ASP A 117 14.65 -19.22 -11.33
N ARG A 118 13.54 -19.81 -11.72
CA ARG A 118 12.24 -19.50 -11.16
C ARG A 118 12.16 -19.77 -9.66
N VAL A 119 12.82 -20.84 -9.22
CA VAL A 119 12.83 -21.20 -7.79
C VAL A 119 13.50 -20.09 -6.98
N THR A 120 14.56 -19.52 -7.50
CA THR A 120 15.25 -18.40 -6.84
C THR A 120 14.33 -17.18 -6.72
N CYS A 121 13.56 -16.88 -7.79
CA CYS A 121 12.60 -15.80 -7.75
C CYS A 121 11.55 -16.00 -6.65
N PHE A 122 11.01 -17.22 -6.54
CA PHE A 122 10.04 -17.54 -5.49
C PHE A 122 10.64 -17.44 -4.10
N ARG A 123 11.89 -17.88 -3.94
CA ARG A 123 12.57 -17.76 -2.67
C ARG A 123 12.75 -16.29 -2.27
N TRP A 124 13.17 -15.46 -3.21
CA TRP A 124 13.32 -14.02 -2.97
C TRP A 124 11.99 -13.37 -2.64
N ARG A 125 10.93 -13.72 -3.39
CA ARG A 125 9.60 -13.23 -3.10
C ARG A 125 9.19 -13.57 -1.68
N ASN A 126 9.40 -14.81 -1.26
CA ASN A 126 9.03 -15.25 0.07
C ASN A 126 9.83 -14.52 1.16
N GLU A 127 11.10 -14.28 0.93
CA GLU A 127 11.94 -13.50 1.87
C GLU A 127 11.42 -12.07 2.02
N ILE A 128 11.09 -11.44 0.91
CA ILE A 128 10.57 -10.06 0.91
C ILE A 128 9.24 -10.00 1.65
N VAL A 129 8.33 -10.89 1.31
CA VAL A 129 7.00 -10.94 1.93
C VAL A 129 7.11 -11.22 3.42
N ALA A 130 7.98 -12.14 3.82
CA ALA A 130 8.18 -12.47 5.23
C ALA A 130 8.72 -11.27 6.00
N ALA A 131 9.66 -10.53 5.43
CA ALA A 131 10.22 -9.36 6.10
C ALA A 131 9.16 -8.27 6.29
N ILE A 132 8.34 -8.03 5.29
CA ILE A 132 7.26 -7.04 5.38
C ILE A 132 6.23 -7.49 6.42
N ALA A 133 5.82 -8.76 6.37
CA ALA A 133 4.85 -9.30 7.31
C ALA A 133 5.34 -9.19 8.76
N GLU A 134 6.62 -9.43 8.97
CA GLU A 134 7.20 -9.33 10.30
C GLU A 134 7.16 -7.89 10.83
N LEU A 135 7.50 -6.91 9.99
CA LEU A 135 7.41 -5.51 10.38
C LEU A 135 5.98 -5.08 10.68
N LEU A 136 5.02 -5.70 10.02
CA LEU A 136 3.60 -5.40 10.23
C LEU A 136 2.98 -6.20 11.39
N GLY A 137 3.73 -7.13 11.96
CA GLY A 137 3.22 -7.94 13.06
C GLY A 137 2.26 -9.05 12.64
N TRP A 138 2.30 -9.46 11.38
CA TRP A 138 1.40 -10.49 10.86
C TRP A 138 2.01 -11.90 10.87
N ARG A 139 3.15 -12.02 11.46
CA ARG A 139 3.85 -13.28 11.44
C ARG A 139 4.01 -13.85 12.84
#